data_592aec6b6daae181f4d809022183a596
#
_entry.id   592aec6b6daae181f4d809022183a596
#
_cell.length_a   1.000
_cell.length_b   1.000
_cell.length_c   1.000
_cell.angle_alpha   90.00
_cell.angle_beta   90.00
_cell.angle_gamma   90.00
#
_symmetry.space_group_name_H-M   'P 1'
#
loop_
_entity.id
_entity.type
_entity.pdbx_description
1 polymer ?
#
loop_
_entity_poly.entity_id
_entity_poly.type
_entity_poly.pdbx_seq_one_letter_code
_entity_poly.pdbx_strand_id
1 'polypeptide(L)'
;MINAITIIKKKQGLTYEKFQNYWKNEHAEIVTRSPLVGTYVQSHPIYNDKLTFEDTIDGIAEIWFEDTNAMRSLAATKEYKDIQDDEKVFIDGSAVRLIIAEDIITVEGDVSDYKLIIFMNKSSNVELTDFRKKLVGMASHYSKKNLTKMKVSLPKIAGYK
;
A
#
# COMPACT_ATOMS: atom_id res chain seq x y z
N MET A 1 10.19 7.04 9.32
CA MET A 1 10.02 6.13 8.16
C MET A 1 8.72 6.48 7.46
N ILE A 2 8.70 6.43 6.14
CA ILE A 2 7.53 6.76 5.31
C ILE A 2 7.10 5.51 4.55
N ASN A 3 5.81 5.28 4.49
CA ASN A 3 5.20 4.20 3.73
C ASN A 3 4.46 4.79 2.51
N ALA A 4 4.89 4.43 1.32
CA ALA A 4 4.17 4.69 0.08
C ALA A 4 3.26 3.49 -0.22
N ILE A 5 1.96 3.68 -0.07
CA ILE A 5 0.94 2.65 -0.25
C ILE A 5 0.26 2.90 -1.58
N THR A 6 0.46 2.01 -2.54
CA THR A 6 -0.14 2.08 -3.87
C THR A 6 -1.28 1.09 -3.99
N ILE A 7 -2.48 1.58 -4.25
CA ILE A 7 -3.65 0.77 -4.56
C ILE A 7 -3.68 0.56 -6.06
N ILE A 8 -3.71 -0.70 -6.49
CA ILE A 8 -3.49 -1.12 -7.87
C ILE A 8 -4.76 -1.76 -8.43
N LYS A 9 -5.07 -1.41 -9.67
CA LYS A 9 -6.04 -2.10 -10.51
C LYS A 9 -5.35 -2.65 -11.73
N LYS A 10 -5.67 -3.89 -12.10
CA LYS A 10 -5.10 -4.53 -13.29
C LYS A 10 -5.58 -3.85 -14.57
N LYS A 11 -4.74 -3.85 -15.59
CA LYS A 11 -5.08 -3.35 -16.91
C LYS A 11 -6.24 -4.13 -17.52
N GLN A 12 -7.11 -3.42 -18.21
CA GLN A 12 -8.22 -4.05 -18.95
C GLN A 12 -7.67 -5.07 -19.95
N GLY A 13 -8.34 -6.20 -20.07
CA GLY A 13 -7.94 -7.29 -20.99
C GLY A 13 -6.98 -8.32 -20.38
N LEU A 14 -6.33 -8.03 -19.23
CA LEU A 14 -5.59 -9.05 -18.49
C LEU A 14 -6.53 -9.90 -17.64
N THR A 15 -6.26 -11.22 -17.62
CA THR A 15 -6.87 -12.07 -16.58
C THR A 15 -6.24 -11.78 -15.24
N TYR A 16 -6.98 -12.05 -14.16
CA TYR A 16 -6.46 -11.87 -12.81
C TYR A 16 -5.19 -12.67 -12.57
N GLU A 17 -5.16 -13.92 -12.99
CA GLU A 17 -4.02 -14.81 -12.85
C GLU A 17 -2.76 -14.27 -13.57
N LYS A 18 -2.90 -13.81 -14.82
CA LYS A 18 -1.79 -13.22 -15.57
C LYS A 18 -1.25 -11.96 -14.88
N PHE A 19 -2.16 -11.10 -14.39
CA PHE A 19 -1.78 -9.91 -13.65
C PHE A 19 -1.01 -10.28 -12.38
N GLN A 20 -1.53 -11.19 -11.55
CA GLN A 20 -0.91 -11.58 -10.29
C GLN A 20 0.46 -12.24 -10.51
N ASN A 21 0.57 -13.10 -11.52
CA ASN A 21 1.83 -13.76 -11.82
C ASN A 21 2.90 -12.76 -12.28
N TYR A 22 2.55 -11.86 -13.21
CA TYR A 22 3.46 -10.81 -13.69
C TYR A 22 3.91 -9.88 -12.55
N TRP A 23 2.95 -9.38 -11.76
CA TRP A 23 3.24 -8.49 -10.65
C TRP A 23 4.15 -9.13 -9.60
N LYS A 24 3.87 -10.39 -9.27
CA LYS A 24 4.63 -11.14 -8.25
C LYS A 24 6.07 -11.43 -8.67
N ASN A 25 6.29 -11.75 -9.92
CA ASN A 25 7.59 -12.23 -10.41
C ASN A 25 8.34 -11.13 -11.16
N GLU A 26 7.90 -10.76 -12.36
CA GLU A 26 8.63 -9.89 -13.27
C GLU A 26 8.74 -8.45 -12.72
N HIS A 27 7.62 -7.86 -12.30
CA HIS A 27 7.63 -6.49 -11.76
C HIS A 27 8.38 -6.40 -10.42
N ALA A 28 8.25 -7.39 -9.56
CA ALA A 28 8.96 -7.41 -8.28
C ALA A 28 10.48 -7.35 -8.46
N GLU A 29 11.01 -8.07 -9.45
CA GLU A 29 12.44 -8.01 -9.78
C GLU A 29 12.87 -6.62 -10.26
N ILE A 30 12.03 -5.95 -11.06
CA ILE A 30 12.34 -4.61 -11.56
C ILE A 30 12.39 -3.61 -10.40
N VAL A 31 11.39 -3.63 -9.52
CA VAL A 31 11.31 -2.74 -8.34
C VAL A 31 12.50 -2.94 -7.41
N THR A 32 12.85 -4.18 -7.12
CA THR A 32 13.87 -4.51 -6.12
C THR A 32 15.31 -4.35 -6.62
N ARG A 33 15.52 -4.06 -7.91
CA ARG A 33 16.85 -3.73 -8.46
C ARG A 33 17.37 -2.39 -7.94
N SER A 34 16.49 -1.45 -7.60
CA SER A 34 16.94 -0.15 -7.10
C SER A 34 17.41 -0.26 -5.64
N PRO A 35 18.65 0.16 -5.34
CA PRO A 35 19.15 0.17 -3.97
C PRO A 35 18.44 1.21 -3.09
N LEU A 36 17.67 2.12 -3.68
CA LEU A 36 16.89 3.12 -2.97
C LEU A 36 15.51 2.60 -2.54
N VAL A 37 15.09 1.44 -3.03
CA VAL A 37 13.92 0.73 -2.55
C VAL A 37 14.34 -0.05 -1.30
N GLY A 38 13.81 0.34 -0.15
CA GLY A 38 14.03 -0.34 1.10
C GLY A 38 13.22 -1.65 1.17
N THR A 39 12.21 -1.68 2.02
CA THR A 39 11.27 -2.81 2.08
C THR A 39 10.18 -2.63 1.02
N TYR A 40 9.96 -3.65 0.19
CA TYR A 40 8.85 -3.74 -0.76
C TYR A 40 7.96 -4.92 -0.40
N VAL A 41 6.67 -4.68 -0.24
CA VAL A 41 5.68 -5.70 0.08
C VAL A 41 4.52 -5.62 -0.88
N GLN A 42 4.17 -6.76 -1.47
CA GLN A 42 2.97 -6.94 -2.27
C GLN A 42 1.89 -7.64 -1.43
N SER A 43 0.71 -7.05 -1.36
CA SER A 43 -0.47 -7.66 -0.74
C SER A 43 -1.44 -8.09 -1.85
N HIS A 44 -1.52 -9.39 -2.06
CA HIS A 44 -2.36 -10.02 -3.08
C HIS A 44 -3.74 -10.33 -2.48
N PRO A 45 -4.84 -9.78 -3.02
CA PRO A 45 -6.18 -10.05 -2.52
C PRO A 45 -6.55 -11.52 -2.63
N ILE A 46 -7.21 -12.03 -1.59
CA ILE A 46 -7.83 -13.35 -1.61
C ILE A 46 -9.29 -13.14 -1.97
N TYR A 47 -9.67 -13.52 -3.17
CA TYR A 47 -11.07 -13.48 -3.59
C TYR A 47 -11.77 -14.75 -3.14
N ASN A 48 -12.99 -14.59 -2.63
CA ASN A 48 -13.91 -15.70 -2.48
C ASN A 48 -15.24 -15.31 -3.15
N ASP A 49 -15.95 -16.30 -3.66
CA ASP A 49 -17.19 -16.13 -4.44
C ASP A 49 -18.34 -15.44 -3.66
N LYS A 50 -18.17 -15.25 -2.36
CA LYS A 50 -19.14 -14.60 -1.47
C LYS A 50 -18.94 -13.09 -1.34
N LEU A 51 -17.80 -12.58 -1.81
CA LEU A 51 -17.43 -11.16 -1.72
C LEU A 51 -17.54 -10.55 -3.12
N THR A 52 -18.69 -9.98 -3.43
CA THR A 52 -18.90 -9.17 -4.64
C THR A 52 -18.53 -7.73 -4.32
N PHE A 53 -17.34 -7.29 -4.71
CA PHE A 53 -16.96 -5.89 -4.68
C PHE A 53 -17.05 -5.32 -6.10
N GLU A 54 -17.92 -4.34 -6.32
CA GLU A 54 -18.03 -3.65 -7.61
C GLU A 54 -16.78 -2.85 -7.96
N ASP A 55 -16.01 -2.41 -6.94
CA ASP A 55 -14.70 -1.74 -7.09
C ASP A 55 -13.59 -2.62 -6.51
N THR A 56 -13.22 -3.68 -7.22
CA THR A 56 -12.17 -4.58 -6.78
C THR A 56 -10.80 -3.89 -6.83
N ILE A 57 -10.10 -3.92 -5.69
CA ILE A 57 -8.67 -3.63 -5.61
C ILE A 57 -7.95 -4.91 -6.03
N ASP A 58 -7.14 -4.85 -7.10
CA ASP A 58 -6.43 -6.03 -7.59
C ASP A 58 -5.09 -6.27 -6.90
N GLY A 59 -4.58 -5.26 -6.17
CA GLY A 59 -3.37 -5.37 -5.37
C GLY A 59 -3.08 -4.13 -4.54
N ILE A 60 -2.26 -4.29 -3.51
CA ILE A 60 -1.71 -3.18 -2.73
C ILE A 60 -0.20 -3.38 -2.61
N ALA A 61 0.56 -2.41 -3.12
CA ALA A 61 2.01 -2.35 -2.96
C ALA A 61 2.36 -1.39 -1.81
N GLU A 62 3.33 -1.75 -1.01
CA GLU A 62 3.87 -0.91 0.04
C GLU A 62 5.39 -0.82 -0.10
N ILE A 63 5.92 0.40 -0.12
CA ILE A 63 7.37 0.66 -0.13
C ILE A 63 7.69 1.57 1.05
N TRP A 64 8.64 1.15 1.88
CA TRP A 64 9.12 1.96 3.00
C TRP A 64 10.40 2.68 2.64
N PHE A 65 10.44 3.96 2.96
CA PHE A 65 11.58 4.85 2.81
C PHE A 65 11.97 5.40 4.17
N GLU A 66 13.24 5.75 4.33
CA GLU A 66 13.72 6.41 5.54
C GLU A 66 12.95 7.72 5.79
N ASP A 67 12.82 8.54 4.74
CA ASP A 67 12.09 9.81 4.76
C ASP A 67 11.56 10.19 3.36
N THR A 68 10.96 11.37 3.26
CA THR A 68 10.45 11.93 1.98
C THR A 68 11.56 12.28 0.99
N ASN A 69 12.78 12.56 1.44
CA ASN A 69 13.88 12.87 0.55
C ASN A 69 14.38 11.60 -0.14
N ALA A 70 14.48 10.49 0.62
CA ALA A 70 14.80 9.17 0.06
C ALA A 70 13.78 8.77 -1.03
N MET A 71 12.49 8.97 -0.76
CA MET A 71 11.43 8.72 -1.75
C MET A 71 11.58 9.60 -3.01
N ARG A 72 11.88 10.91 -2.85
CA ARG A 72 12.11 11.82 -3.97
C ARG A 72 13.37 11.46 -4.74
N SER A 73 14.41 11.01 -4.06
CA SER A 73 15.65 10.57 -4.69
C SER A 73 15.40 9.39 -5.62
N LEU A 74 14.60 8.40 -5.21
CA LEU A 74 14.17 7.31 -6.09
C LEU A 74 13.43 7.84 -7.32
N ALA A 75 12.47 8.74 -7.13
CA ALA A 75 11.65 9.30 -8.22
C ALA A 75 12.46 10.05 -9.30
N ALA A 76 13.68 10.46 -9.00
CA ALA A 76 14.58 11.14 -9.92
C ALA A 76 15.52 10.18 -10.70
N THR A 77 15.44 8.88 -10.45
CA THR A 77 16.33 7.88 -11.05
C THR A 77 15.80 7.29 -12.35
N LYS A 78 16.72 6.71 -13.13
CA LYS A 78 16.36 5.90 -14.29
C LYS A 78 15.60 4.64 -13.89
N GLU A 79 15.99 4.01 -12.80
CA GLU A 79 15.33 2.82 -12.25
C GLU A 79 13.85 3.08 -11.96
N TYR A 80 13.50 4.25 -11.41
CA TYR A 80 12.11 4.61 -11.21
C TYR A 80 11.34 4.79 -12.53
N LYS A 81 12.00 5.35 -13.53
CA LYS A 81 11.41 5.43 -14.88
C LYS A 81 11.16 4.04 -15.47
N ASP A 82 12.10 3.12 -15.29
CA ASP A 82 11.96 1.74 -15.75
C ASP A 82 10.79 1.04 -15.03
N ILE A 83 10.60 1.28 -13.71
CA ILE A 83 9.45 0.82 -12.93
C ILE A 83 8.14 1.37 -13.52
N GLN A 84 8.07 2.68 -13.75
CA GLN A 84 6.86 3.32 -14.30
C GLN A 84 6.54 2.86 -15.72
N ASP A 85 7.54 2.59 -16.54
CA ASP A 85 7.33 2.09 -17.90
C ASP A 85 6.84 0.63 -17.87
N ASP A 86 7.32 -0.18 -16.94
CA ASP A 86 6.83 -1.54 -16.71
C ASP A 86 5.39 -1.57 -16.15
N GLU A 87 5.05 -0.68 -15.23
CA GLU A 87 3.68 -0.56 -14.71
C GLU A 87 2.63 -0.42 -15.81
N LYS A 88 2.94 0.26 -16.91
CA LYS A 88 2.04 0.43 -18.05
C LYS A 88 1.67 -0.88 -18.75
N VAL A 89 2.46 -1.93 -18.54
CA VAL A 89 2.22 -3.25 -19.12
C VAL A 89 1.02 -3.93 -18.47
N PHE A 90 0.87 -3.80 -17.15
CA PHE A 90 -0.08 -4.61 -16.38
C PHE A 90 -1.05 -3.82 -15.49
N ILE A 91 -0.79 -2.52 -15.22
CA ILE A 91 -1.62 -1.66 -14.36
C ILE A 91 -2.49 -0.71 -15.19
N ASP A 92 -3.73 -0.49 -14.74
CA ASP A 92 -4.54 0.65 -15.17
C ASP A 92 -4.09 1.91 -14.42
N GLY A 93 -3.21 2.70 -15.03
CA GLY A 93 -2.67 3.91 -14.44
C GLY A 93 -3.73 4.96 -14.07
N SER A 94 -4.91 4.95 -14.69
CA SER A 94 -6.01 5.87 -14.36
C SER A 94 -6.69 5.53 -13.03
N ALA A 95 -6.61 4.29 -12.61
CA ALA A 95 -7.21 3.76 -11.40
C ALA A 95 -6.24 3.69 -10.19
N VAL A 96 -4.94 3.95 -10.41
CA VAL A 96 -3.94 3.95 -9.33
C VAL A 96 -4.25 5.04 -8.30
N ARG A 97 -4.11 4.68 -7.03
CA ARG A 97 -4.17 5.63 -5.92
C ARG A 97 -2.93 5.45 -5.04
N LEU A 98 -2.25 6.56 -4.76
CA LEU A 98 -1.06 6.60 -3.92
C LEU A 98 -1.36 7.32 -2.61
N ILE A 99 -1.03 6.68 -1.50
CA ILE A 99 -1.11 7.24 -0.15
C ILE A 99 0.31 7.27 0.43
N ILE A 100 0.80 8.45 0.75
CA ILE A 100 2.04 8.60 1.51
C ILE A 100 1.69 8.74 2.97
N ALA A 101 2.15 7.80 3.79
CA ALA A 101 1.76 7.70 5.18
C ALA A 101 2.95 7.55 6.12
N GLU A 102 2.71 7.83 7.39
CA GLU A 102 3.55 7.44 8.51
C GLU A 102 2.86 6.31 9.25
N ASP A 103 3.61 5.24 9.51
CA ASP A 103 3.09 4.07 10.22
C ASP A 103 3.28 4.23 11.73
N ILE A 104 2.20 3.98 12.47
CA ILE A 104 2.20 3.82 13.93
C ILE A 104 1.95 2.36 14.22
N ILE A 105 2.94 1.66 14.76
CA ILE A 105 2.79 0.27 15.17
C ILE A 105 2.07 0.25 16.52
N THR A 106 0.95 -0.46 16.59
CA THR A 106 0.12 -0.58 17.79
C THR A 106 0.17 -1.97 18.40
N VAL A 107 0.60 -2.96 17.64
CA VAL A 107 0.94 -4.31 18.08
C VAL A 107 2.22 -4.73 17.38
N GLU A 108 3.26 -4.98 18.16
CA GLU A 108 4.51 -5.56 17.67
C GLU A 108 4.39 -7.07 17.59
N GLY A 109 4.96 -7.66 16.56
CA GLY A 109 5.03 -9.11 16.39
C GLY A 109 5.38 -9.51 14.96
N ASP A 110 5.39 -10.80 14.72
CA ASP A 110 5.76 -11.37 13.45
C ASP A 110 4.70 -11.15 12.38
N VAL A 111 5.15 -11.14 11.12
CA VAL A 111 4.26 -11.08 9.97
C VAL A 111 3.57 -12.43 9.81
N SER A 112 2.26 -12.44 9.62
CA SER A 112 1.48 -13.63 9.31
C SER A 112 1.23 -13.76 7.80
N ASP A 113 0.81 -14.95 7.36
CA ASP A 113 0.49 -15.23 5.95
C ASP A 113 -0.71 -14.42 5.44
N TYR A 114 -1.54 -13.92 6.36
CA TYR A 114 -2.74 -13.16 6.01
C TYR A 114 -2.67 -11.75 6.60
N LYS A 115 -3.14 -10.78 5.82
CA LYS A 115 -3.20 -9.37 6.18
C LYS A 115 -4.59 -8.82 5.87
N LEU A 116 -5.23 -8.22 6.86
CA LEU A 116 -6.44 -7.42 6.67
C LEU A 116 -6.05 -5.95 6.52
N ILE A 117 -6.44 -5.32 5.42
CA ILE A 117 -6.23 -3.90 5.17
C ILE A 117 -7.58 -3.21 5.15
N ILE A 118 -7.74 -2.17 5.97
CA ILE A 118 -8.97 -1.39 6.08
C ILE A 118 -8.68 0.06 5.72
N PHE A 119 -9.33 0.56 4.67
CA PHE A 119 -9.30 1.98 4.32
C PHE A 119 -10.46 2.69 5.02
N MET A 120 -10.15 3.78 5.71
CA MET A 120 -11.15 4.57 6.43
C MET A 120 -11.07 6.03 6.00
N ASN A 121 -12.22 6.61 5.71
CA ASN A 121 -12.35 8.03 5.43
C ASN A 121 -12.92 8.77 6.64
N LYS A 122 -12.37 9.95 6.89
CA LYS A 122 -12.92 10.88 7.88
C LYS A 122 -14.26 11.44 7.40
N SER A 123 -15.27 11.45 8.25
CA SER A 123 -16.50 12.19 7.99
C SER A 123 -16.23 13.69 7.98
N SER A 124 -16.98 14.44 7.17
CA SER A 124 -16.78 15.89 6.99
C SER A 124 -16.92 16.69 8.30
N ASN A 125 -17.75 16.22 9.21
CA ASN A 125 -18.07 16.87 10.50
C ASN A 125 -17.13 16.46 11.65
N VAL A 126 -16.07 15.67 11.38
CA VAL A 126 -15.10 15.24 12.39
C VAL A 126 -13.78 15.96 12.14
N GLU A 127 -13.18 16.51 13.20
CA GLU A 127 -11.83 17.09 13.10
C GLU A 127 -10.77 16.00 12.85
N LEU A 128 -9.75 16.34 12.05
CA LEU A 128 -8.72 15.38 11.66
C LEU A 128 -7.93 14.83 12.86
N THR A 129 -7.65 15.69 13.82
CA THR A 129 -6.96 15.32 15.07
C THR A 129 -7.76 14.31 15.89
N ASP A 130 -9.07 14.48 15.95
CA ASP A 130 -9.97 13.57 16.68
C ASP A 130 -10.13 12.24 15.95
N PHE A 131 -10.23 12.29 14.63
CA PHE A 131 -10.24 11.08 13.81
C PHE A 131 -8.97 10.25 13.99
N ARG A 132 -7.79 10.88 13.96
CA ARG A 132 -6.50 10.21 14.18
C ARG A 132 -6.41 9.59 15.57
N LYS A 133 -6.79 10.32 16.62
CA LYS A 133 -6.82 9.81 18.00
C LYS A 133 -7.73 8.58 18.12
N LYS A 134 -8.93 8.64 17.51
CA LYS A 134 -9.86 7.51 17.51
C LYS A 134 -9.31 6.29 16.79
N LEU A 135 -8.67 6.46 15.62
CA LEU A 135 -8.05 5.35 14.89
C LEU A 135 -6.98 4.65 15.70
N VAL A 136 -6.05 5.41 16.30
CA VAL A 136 -4.98 4.84 17.12
C VAL A 136 -5.56 4.19 18.38
N GLY A 137 -6.57 4.79 19.01
CA GLY A 137 -7.24 4.23 20.17
C GLY A 137 -7.97 2.92 19.87
N MET A 138 -8.66 2.83 18.73
CA MET A 138 -9.28 1.60 18.25
C MET A 138 -8.22 0.51 18.00
N ALA A 139 -7.15 0.83 17.31
CA ALA A 139 -6.07 -0.10 17.04
C ALA A 139 -5.47 -0.66 18.34
N SER A 140 -5.24 0.19 19.33
CA SER A 140 -4.76 -0.22 20.67
C SER A 140 -5.76 -1.10 21.41
N HIS A 141 -7.06 -0.91 21.21
CA HIS A 141 -8.10 -1.76 21.81
C HIS A 141 -8.09 -3.18 21.21
N TYR A 142 -7.89 -3.27 19.88
CA TYR A 142 -7.80 -4.56 19.18
C TYR A 142 -6.48 -5.30 19.45
N SER A 143 -5.45 -4.63 19.95
CA SER A 143 -4.16 -5.24 20.32
C SER A 143 -4.29 -6.40 21.33
N LYS A 144 -5.39 -6.46 22.04
CA LYS A 144 -5.68 -7.51 23.03
C LYS A 144 -6.28 -8.79 22.45
N LYS A 145 -6.48 -8.87 21.13
CA LYS A 145 -7.19 -9.98 20.46
C LYS A 145 -6.24 -10.65 19.46
N ASN A 146 -5.51 -11.66 19.86
CA ASN A 146 -4.80 -12.65 19.01
C ASN A 146 -4.26 -12.14 17.64
N LEU A 147 -3.95 -10.86 17.53
CA LEU A 147 -3.31 -10.28 16.36
C LEU A 147 -1.80 -10.41 16.53
N THR A 148 -1.13 -10.89 15.50
CA THR A 148 0.33 -11.00 15.51
C THR A 148 1.00 -9.65 15.33
N LYS A 149 0.43 -8.79 14.47
CA LYS A 149 0.94 -7.44 14.21
C LYS A 149 -0.20 -6.50 13.81
N MET A 150 -0.13 -5.26 14.24
CA MET A 150 -1.06 -4.21 13.82
C MET A 150 -0.36 -2.87 13.66
N LYS A 151 -0.69 -2.15 12.61
CA LYS A 151 -0.25 -0.77 12.39
C LYS A 151 -1.39 0.11 11.90
N VAL A 152 -1.28 1.40 12.17
CA VAL A 152 -2.13 2.44 11.61
C VAL A 152 -1.27 3.32 10.71
N SER A 153 -1.60 3.39 9.43
CA SER A 153 -0.92 4.25 8.45
C SER A 153 -1.67 5.57 8.33
N LEU A 154 -1.08 6.64 8.82
CA LEU A 154 -1.68 7.97 8.80
C LEU A 154 -1.14 8.78 7.62
N PRO A 155 -1.98 9.22 6.67
CA PRO A 155 -1.54 10.03 5.55
C PRO A 155 -0.84 11.31 6.02
N LYS A 156 0.28 11.65 5.38
CA LYS A 156 0.94 12.95 5.57
C LYS A 156 0.11 14.05 4.93
N ILE A 157 -0.20 15.10 5.67
CA ILE A 157 -1.07 16.19 5.21
C ILE A 157 -0.30 17.22 4.39
N ALA A 158 0.99 17.13 4.26
CA ALA A 158 1.81 18.17 3.63
C ALA A 158 2.15 17.86 2.17
N GLY A 159 1.48 18.57 1.26
CA GLY A 159 2.19 19.11 0.10
C GLY A 159 2.48 18.19 -1.07
N TYR A 160 1.64 17.22 -1.37
CA TYR A 160 1.63 16.61 -2.70
C TYR A 160 0.51 17.25 -3.53
N LYS A 161 0.87 18.35 -4.22
CA LYS A 161 0.15 18.87 -5.36
C LYS A 161 0.69 18.21 -6.60
#